data_46afc7b8455ef4ddb67819f216fc2aaf
#
_entry.id   46afc7b8455ef4ddb67819f216fc2aaf
#
_cell.length_a   1.000
_cell.length_b   1.000
_cell.length_c   1.000
_cell.angle_alpha   90.00
_cell.angle_beta   90.00
_cell.angle_gamma   90.00
#
_symmetry.space_group_name_H-M   'P 1'
#
loop_
_entity.id
_entity.type
_entity.pdbx_description
1 polymer ?
#
loop_
_entity_poly.entity_id
_entity_poly.type
_entity_poly.pdbx_seq_one_letter_code
_entity_poly.pdbx_strand_id
1 'polypeptide(L)'
;MDDCAYVTWSTGIGVGLCVDGHVLRGKNGNAGHAGHSFVVDDQDALCGCGNRGDVESLVAGNAIARRFGHDAADWLGRASAGDAAAQENVDGLCRILGRMLYNLVATLDLQRISLGGSVFWHHRAYLLPRLQAHVQAHFPALTQGVILAPAGLGDRVGDYAALALVPD
;
A
#
# COMPACT_ATOMS: atom_id res chain seq x y z
N MET A 1 20.36 -2.11 1.78
CA MET A 1 19.14 -2.35 2.57
C MET A 1 18.55 -3.63 2.04
N ASP A 2 18.64 -4.66 2.84
CA ASP A 2 18.52 -6.03 2.37
C ASP A 2 17.12 -6.59 2.55
N ASP A 3 16.37 -6.06 3.53
CA ASP A 3 15.01 -6.50 3.86
C ASP A 3 14.03 -5.33 3.75
N CYS A 4 13.43 -5.19 2.58
CA CYS A 4 12.55 -4.06 2.31
C CYS A 4 11.42 -4.41 1.33
N ALA A 5 10.37 -3.59 1.37
CA ALA A 5 9.31 -3.60 0.37
C ALA A 5 9.14 -2.22 -0.29
N TYR A 6 8.71 -2.25 -1.54
CA TYR A 6 8.09 -1.11 -2.20
C TYR A 6 6.61 -1.40 -2.39
N VAL A 7 5.76 -0.51 -1.95
CA VAL A 7 4.31 -0.61 -2.12
C VAL A 7 3.80 0.59 -2.90
N THR A 8 3.13 0.34 -4.01
CA THR A 8 2.45 1.39 -4.77
C THR A 8 0.97 1.39 -4.46
N TRP A 9 0.46 2.54 -4.02
CA TRP A 9 -0.97 2.82 -3.85
C TRP A 9 -1.41 3.79 -4.94
N SER A 10 -2.03 3.25 -5.97
CA SER A 10 -2.46 3.96 -7.17
C SER A 10 -3.82 3.42 -7.62
N THR A 11 -4.07 3.31 -8.92
CA THR A 11 -5.27 2.65 -9.49
C THR A 11 -5.48 1.25 -8.92
N GLY A 12 -4.38 0.51 -8.69
CA GLY A 12 -4.30 -0.78 -8.00
C GLY A 12 -3.32 -0.73 -6.82
N ILE A 13 -3.04 -1.89 -6.24
CA ILE A 13 -2.04 -2.10 -5.18
C ILE A 13 -0.97 -3.05 -5.70
N GLY A 14 0.25 -2.56 -5.90
CA GLY A 14 1.40 -3.37 -6.27
C GLY A 14 2.43 -3.45 -5.15
N VAL A 15 3.15 -4.57 -5.03
CA VAL A 15 4.22 -4.75 -4.05
C VAL A 15 5.44 -5.39 -4.69
N GLY A 16 6.61 -4.82 -4.45
CA GLY A 16 7.91 -5.44 -4.72
C GLY A 16 8.58 -5.78 -3.40
N LEU A 17 9.21 -6.94 -3.32
CA LEU A 17 9.80 -7.48 -2.10
C LEU A 17 11.29 -7.79 -2.31
N CYS A 18 12.11 -7.42 -1.33
CA CYS A 18 13.52 -7.76 -1.25
C CYS A 18 13.79 -8.35 0.14
N VAL A 19 14.40 -9.53 0.20
CA VAL A 19 14.78 -10.21 1.44
C VAL A 19 16.21 -10.73 1.28
N ASP A 20 17.07 -10.54 2.27
CA ASP A 20 18.50 -10.86 2.21
C ASP A 20 19.19 -10.25 0.96
N GLY A 21 18.79 -9.04 0.57
CA GLY A 21 19.31 -8.37 -0.63
C GLY A 21 18.81 -8.93 -1.97
N HIS A 22 17.90 -9.90 -1.96
CA HIS A 22 17.40 -10.55 -3.17
C HIS A 22 15.95 -10.18 -3.44
N VAL A 23 15.67 -9.76 -4.69
CA VAL A 23 14.29 -9.52 -5.12
C VAL A 23 13.53 -10.84 -5.19
N LEU A 24 12.44 -10.94 -4.45
CA LEU A 24 11.60 -12.12 -4.47
C LEU A 24 10.79 -12.15 -5.77
N ARG A 25 10.92 -13.23 -6.53
CA ARG A 25 10.19 -13.44 -7.78
C ARG A 25 9.06 -14.46 -7.62
N GLY A 26 9.25 -15.42 -6.72
CA GLY A 26 8.33 -16.55 -6.56
C GLY A 26 8.40 -17.53 -7.74
N LYS A 27 7.55 -18.57 -7.67
CA LYS A 27 7.54 -19.68 -8.63
C LYS A 27 7.32 -19.24 -10.09
N ASN A 28 6.41 -18.29 -10.31
CA ASN A 28 5.98 -17.85 -11.64
C ASN A 28 6.21 -16.33 -11.85
N GLY A 29 7.08 -15.69 -11.07
CA GLY A 29 7.28 -14.25 -11.13
C GLY A 29 6.18 -13.44 -10.43
N ASN A 30 5.30 -14.08 -9.66
CA ASN A 30 4.12 -13.45 -9.04
C ASN A 30 4.30 -13.12 -7.54
N ALA A 31 5.53 -13.16 -7.00
CA ALA A 31 5.73 -12.68 -5.64
C ALA A 31 5.38 -11.19 -5.52
N GLY A 32 4.81 -10.78 -4.40
CA GLY A 32 4.43 -9.40 -4.17
C GLY A 32 3.00 -9.04 -4.57
N HIS A 33 2.15 -9.98 -4.98
CA HIS A 33 0.72 -9.73 -5.20
C HIS A 33 -0.09 -9.56 -3.89
N ALA A 34 0.50 -8.89 -2.90
CA ALA A 34 -0.12 -8.73 -1.58
C ALA A 34 -1.41 -7.89 -1.59
N GLY A 35 -1.63 -7.07 -2.63
CA GLY A 35 -2.91 -6.40 -2.87
C GLY A 35 -4.10 -7.37 -3.00
N HIS A 36 -3.84 -8.63 -3.39
CA HIS A 36 -4.87 -9.67 -3.49
C HIS A 36 -4.97 -10.56 -2.24
N SER A 37 -4.33 -10.15 -1.13
CA SER A 37 -4.52 -10.81 0.18
C SER A 37 -5.77 -10.30 0.88
N PHE A 38 -6.25 -11.07 1.86
CA PHE A 38 -7.44 -10.74 2.64
C PHE A 38 -7.02 -10.33 4.06
N VAL A 39 -7.47 -9.17 4.52
CA VAL A 39 -7.15 -8.63 5.86
C VAL A 39 -8.40 -8.25 6.66
N VAL A 40 -9.56 -8.31 6.02
CA VAL A 40 -10.89 -8.15 6.60
C VAL A 40 -11.84 -9.14 5.93
N ASP A 41 -12.95 -9.44 6.59
CA ASP A 41 -14.02 -10.24 6.02
C ASP A 41 -15.07 -9.30 5.38
N ASP A 42 -14.85 -8.95 4.10
CA ASP A 42 -15.75 -8.11 3.30
C ASP A 42 -15.95 -8.80 1.95
N GLN A 43 -17.15 -9.34 1.74
CA GLN A 43 -17.48 -10.10 0.54
C GLN A 43 -18.15 -9.25 -0.57
N ASP A 44 -18.40 -7.97 -0.32
CA ASP A 44 -19.17 -7.12 -1.24
C ASP A 44 -18.27 -6.47 -2.31
N ALA A 45 -17.01 -6.19 -1.97
CA ALA A 45 -16.08 -5.51 -2.86
C ALA A 45 -15.47 -6.48 -3.88
N LEU A 46 -15.88 -6.36 -5.16
CA LEU A 46 -15.34 -7.17 -6.26
C LEU A 46 -14.02 -6.58 -6.77
N CYS A 47 -12.98 -7.41 -6.81
CA CYS A 47 -11.69 -7.11 -7.44
C CYS A 47 -11.71 -7.42 -8.95
N GLY A 48 -10.87 -6.71 -9.70
CA GLY A 48 -10.66 -6.99 -11.13
C GLY A 48 -10.09 -8.38 -11.43
N CYS A 49 -9.42 -9.01 -10.46
CA CYS A 49 -8.91 -10.39 -10.58
C CYS A 49 -9.97 -11.47 -10.34
N GLY A 50 -11.17 -11.09 -9.89
CA GLY A 50 -12.26 -12.00 -9.55
C GLY A 50 -12.42 -12.29 -8.05
N ASN A 51 -11.46 -11.89 -7.20
CA ASN A 51 -11.59 -11.99 -5.76
C ASN A 51 -12.68 -11.05 -5.23
N ARG A 52 -13.21 -11.37 -4.05
CA ARG A 52 -14.10 -10.48 -3.29
C ARG A 52 -13.47 -10.17 -1.94
N GLY A 53 -13.34 -8.87 -1.61
CA GLY A 53 -12.84 -8.42 -0.31
C GLY A 53 -11.32 -8.48 -0.13
N ASP A 54 -10.54 -8.64 -1.20
CA ASP A 54 -9.10 -8.47 -1.12
C ASP A 54 -8.73 -6.99 -0.91
N VAL A 55 -7.51 -6.72 -0.46
CA VAL A 55 -7.04 -5.37 -0.15
C VAL A 55 -7.23 -4.42 -1.33
N GLU A 56 -6.90 -4.85 -2.54
CA GLU A 56 -7.02 -4.02 -3.75
C GLU A 56 -8.47 -3.61 -4.02
N SER A 57 -9.43 -4.54 -3.88
CA SER A 57 -10.85 -4.25 -4.06
C SER A 57 -11.40 -3.25 -3.03
N LEU A 58 -10.72 -3.11 -1.91
CA LEU A 58 -11.15 -2.26 -0.79
C LEU A 58 -10.51 -0.89 -0.80
N VAL A 59 -9.21 -0.78 -1.16
CA VAL A 59 -8.44 0.46 -0.95
C VAL A 59 -7.82 1.05 -2.20
N ALA A 60 -7.76 0.34 -3.33
CA ALA A 60 -7.17 0.88 -4.57
C ALA A 60 -7.94 2.09 -5.08
N GLY A 61 -7.29 2.98 -5.83
CA GLY A 61 -7.91 4.21 -6.32
C GLY A 61 -9.19 3.98 -7.10
N ASN A 62 -9.24 2.95 -7.95
CA ASN A 62 -10.45 2.55 -8.67
C ASN A 62 -11.54 1.97 -7.74
N ALA A 63 -11.15 1.31 -6.65
CA ALA A 63 -12.08 0.77 -5.66
C ALA A 63 -12.71 1.91 -4.83
N ILE A 64 -11.93 2.91 -4.45
CA ILE A 64 -12.42 4.12 -3.75
C ILE A 64 -13.51 4.78 -4.59
N ALA A 65 -13.27 4.99 -5.88
CA ALA A 65 -14.26 5.62 -6.76
C ALA A 65 -15.57 4.80 -6.84
N ARG A 66 -15.48 3.49 -6.95
CA ARG A 66 -16.67 2.61 -6.98
C ARG A 66 -17.43 2.58 -5.66
N ARG A 67 -16.71 2.57 -4.53
CA ARG A 67 -17.32 2.42 -3.19
C ARG A 67 -17.94 3.70 -2.66
N PHE A 68 -17.35 4.84 -2.98
CA PHE A 68 -17.74 6.12 -2.38
C PHE A 68 -18.33 7.11 -3.38
N GLY A 69 -18.39 6.76 -4.68
CA GLY A 69 -18.95 7.64 -5.71
C GLY A 69 -18.10 8.84 -6.11
N HIS A 70 -16.89 8.97 -5.55
CA HIS A 70 -15.94 10.03 -5.81
C HIS A 70 -14.55 9.43 -5.97
N ASP A 71 -13.65 10.09 -6.70
CA ASP A 71 -12.29 9.61 -6.85
C ASP A 71 -11.45 9.76 -5.56
N ALA A 72 -10.30 9.10 -5.54
CA ALA A 72 -9.43 9.11 -4.36
C ALA A 72 -8.91 10.52 -4.05
N ALA A 73 -8.66 11.35 -5.07
CA ALA A 73 -8.14 12.70 -4.88
C ALA A 73 -9.18 13.60 -4.18
N ASP A 74 -10.47 13.51 -4.57
CA ASP A 74 -11.55 14.23 -3.90
C ASP A 74 -11.68 13.82 -2.43
N TRP A 75 -11.79 12.52 -2.14
CA TRP A 75 -11.90 12.04 -0.76
C TRP A 75 -10.71 12.42 0.12
N LEU A 76 -9.49 12.26 -0.39
CA LEU A 76 -8.28 12.60 0.35
C LEU A 76 -8.12 14.12 0.51
N GLY A 77 -8.53 14.90 -0.49
CA GLY A 77 -8.57 16.36 -0.40
C GLY A 77 -9.53 16.84 0.68
N ARG A 78 -10.76 16.30 0.70
CA ARG A 78 -11.79 16.62 1.72
C ARG A 78 -11.35 16.19 3.13
N ALA A 79 -10.80 14.98 3.26
CA ALA A 79 -10.28 14.51 4.54
C ALA A 79 -9.16 15.41 5.08
N SER A 80 -8.24 15.84 4.22
CA SER A 80 -7.16 16.76 4.56
C SER A 80 -7.68 18.16 4.95
N ALA A 81 -8.82 18.57 4.40
CA ALA A 81 -9.48 19.82 4.70
C ALA A 81 -10.38 19.76 5.96
N GLY A 82 -10.49 18.60 6.61
CA GLY A 82 -11.22 18.44 7.89
C GLY A 82 -12.65 17.93 7.76
N ASP A 83 -13.09 17.45 6.57
CA ASP A 83 -14.40 16.80 6.42
C ASP A 83 -14.42 15.49 7.21
N ALA A 84 -15.27 15.43 8.24
CA ALA A 84 -15.32 14.31 9.18
C ALA A 84 -15.70 12.97 8.51
N ALA A 85 -16.65 12.98 7.57
CA ALA A 85 -17.06 11.77 6.87
C ALA A 85 -15.94 11.25 5.94
N ALA A 86 -15.23 12.17 5.28
CA ALA A 86 -14.08 11.81 4.46
C ALA A 86 -12.92 11.28 5.33
N GLN A 87 -12.68 11.88 6.51
CA GLN A 87 -11.67 11.40 7.45
C GLN A 87 -11.96 9.97 7.91
N GLU A 88 -13.20 9.67 8.31
CA GLU A 88 -13.61 8.32 8.74
C GLU A 88 -13.37 7.28 7.63
N ASN A 89 -13.76 7.59 6.40
CA ASN A 89 -13.53 6.70 5.26
C ASN A 89 -12.03 6.49 5.00
N VAL A 90 -11.24 7.56 4.99
CA VAL A 90 -9.78 7.47 4.77
C VAL A 90 -9.08 6.71 5.90
N ASP A 91 -9.49 6.90 7.15
CA ASP A 91 -8.97 6.11 8.28
C ASP A 91 -9.31 4.62 8.13
N GLY A 92 -10.50 4.29 7.61
CA GLY A 92 -10.86 2.92 7.23
C GLY A 92 -9.95 2.33 6.16
N LEU A 93 -9.64 3.10 5.11
CA LEU A 93 -8.69 2.68 4.07
C LEU A 93 -7.28 2.48 4.64
N CYS A 94 -6.80 3.41 5.45
CA CYS A 94 -5.49 3.32 6.10
C CYS A 94 -5.39 2.11 7.05
N ARG A 95 -6.46 1.77 7.75
CA ARG A 95 -6.53 0.58 8.60
C ARG A 95 -6.38 -0.71 7.79
N ILE A 96 -7.08 -0.83 6.66
CA ILE A 96 -7.01 -2.00 5.78
C ILE A 96 -5.60 -2.14 5.19
N LEU A 97 -5.08 -1.07 4.59
CA LEU A 97 -3.74 -1.07 4.02
C LEU A 97 -2.68 -1.29 5.11
N GLY A 98 -2.82 -0.66 6.28
CA GLY A 98 -1.92 -0.84 7.42
C GLY A 98 -1.81 -2.29 7.90
N ARG A 99 -2.92 -3.04 7.90
CA ARG A 99 -2.91 -4.48 8.21
C ARG A 99 -2.12 -5.27 7.16
N MET A 100 -2.27 -4.96 5.88
CA MET A 100 -1.46 -5.60 4.84
C MET A 100 0.03 -5.29 5.03
N LEU A 101 0.38 -4.02 5.31
CA LEU A 101 1.76 -3.62 5.58
C LEU A 101 2.34 -4.34 6.80
N TYR A 102 1.57 -4.43 7.89
CA TYR A 102 1.96 -5.20 9.07
C TYR A 102 2.17 -6.69 8.75
N ASN A 103 1.29 -7.30 7.95
CA ASN A 103 1.44 -8.70 7.55
C ASN A 103 2.73 -8.94 6.76
N LEU A 104 3.13 -7.98 5.91
CA LEU A 104 4.43 -8.05 5.22
C LEU A 104 5.60 -7.99 6.21
N VAL A 105 5.55 -7.09 7.20
CA VAL A 105 6.55 -7.00 8.27
C VAL A 105 6.60 -8.32 9.07
N ALA A 106 5.45 -8.80 9.51
CA ALA A 106 5.37 -10.01 10.34
C ALA A 106 5.80 -11.30 9.61
N THR A 107 5.68 -11.33 8.29
CA THR A 107 6.01 -12.50 7.48
C THR A 107 7.46 -12.52 7.00
N LEU A 108 8.03 -11.33 6.74
CA LEU A 108 9.31 -11.19 6.06
C LEU A 108 10.37 -10.45 6.90
N ASP A 109 10.02 -10.03 8.11
CA ASP A 109 10.89 -9.27 9.03
C ASP A 109 11.52 -8.04 8.37
N LEU A 110 10.68 -7.23 7.72
CA LEU A 110 11.13 -6.11 6.92
C LEU A 110 11.64 -4.94 7.79
N GLN A 111 12.78 -4.41 7.42
CA GLN A 111 13.34 -3.19 8.01
C GLN A 111 12.65 -1.92 7.49
N ARG A 112 12.20 -1.92 6.23
CA ARG A 112 11.63 -0.74 5.58
C ARG A 112 10.52 -1.09 4.58
N ILE A 113 9.49 -0.24 4.56
CA ILE A 113 8.50 -0.19 3.48
C ILE A 113 8.53 1.20 2.86
N SER A 114 8.86 1.26 1.57
CA SER A 114 8.81 2.48 0.77
C SER A 114 7.46 2.57 0.06
N LEU A 115 6.78 3.70 0.18
CA LEU A 115 5.42 3.92 -0.31
C LEU A 115 5.43 4.87 -1.51
N GLY A 116 4.72 4.51 -2.56
CA GLY A 116 4.55 5.30 -3.77
C GLY A 116 3.17 5.16 -4.38
N GLY A 117 3.02 5.54 -5.64
CA GLY A 117 1.75 5.54 -6.37
C GLY A 117 0.97 6.84 -6.21
N SER A 118 0.12 7.16 -7.18
CA SER A 118 -0.55 8.47 -7.27
C SER A 118 -1.46 8.77 -6.08
N VAL A 119 -2.18 7.78 -5.56
CA VAL A 119 -3.05 7.96 -4.39
C VAL A 119 -2.23 8.34 -3.15
N PHE A 120 -1.12 7.64 -2.91
CA PHE A 120 -0.25 7.95 -1.77
C PHE A 120 0.55 9.22 -1.98
N TRP A 121 1.19 9.39 -3.15
CA TRP A 121 2.19 10.42 -3.37
C TRP A 121 1.68 11.84 -3.15
N HIS A 122 0.51 12.14 -3.71
CA HIS A 122 -0.08 13.48 -3.61
C HIS A 122 -0.58 13.83 -2.21
N HIS A 123 -0.91 12.81 -1.40
CA HIS A 123 -1.46 12.98 -0.05
C HIS A 123 -0.55 12.40 1.05
N ARG A 124 0.73 12.17 0.75
CA ARG A 124 1.69 11.48 1.65
C ARG A 124 1.81 12.11 3.04
N ALA A 125 1.75 13.43 3.13
CA ALA A 125 1.83 14.12 4.43
C ALA A 125 0.64 13.77 5.35
N TYR A 126 -0.53 13.50 4.78
CA TYR A 126 -1.73 13.10 5.49
C TYR A 126 -1.78 11.59 5.75
N LEU A 127 -1.38 10.77 4.78
CA LEU A 127 -1.51 9.31 4.82
C LEU A 127 -0.40 8.62 5.60
N LEU A 128 0.85 9.07 5.47
CA LEU A 128 2.00 8.38 6.06
C LEU A 128 1.91 8.21 7.58
N PRO A 129 1.60 9.27 8.37
CA PRO A 129 1.50 9.10 9.83
C PRO A 129 0.35 8.17 10.24
N ARG A 130 -0.74 8.12 9.47
CA ARG A 130 -1.87 7.20 9.70
C ARG A 130 -1.47 5.74 9.45
N LEU A 131 -0.84 5.48 8.31
CA LEU A 131 -0.34 4.14 7.99
C LEU A 131 0.68 3.67 9.02
N GLN A 132 1.60 4.56 9.43
CA GLN A 132 2.59 4.24 10.45
C GLN A 132 1.94 3.90 11.80
N ALA A 133 0.93 4.66 12.22
CA ALA A 133 0.18 4.39 13.44
C ALA A 133 -0.50 3.01 13.39
N HIS A 134 -1.12 2.65 12.25
CA HIS A 134 -1.75 1.34 12.08
C HIS A 134 -0.73 0.19 12.11
N VAL A 135 0.45 0.33 11.51
CA VAL A 135 1.50 -0.70 11.60
C VAL A 135 2.02 -0.82 13.03
N GLN A 136 2.31 0.30 13.69
CA GLN A 136 2.86 0.32 15.04
C GLN A 136 1.86 -0.10 16.14
N ALA A 137 0.56 -0.11 15.86
CA ALA A 137 -0.47 -0.58 16.79
C ALA A 137 -0.43 -2.11 17.03
N HIS A 138 0.34 -2.84 16.22
CA HIS A 138 0.48 -4.28 16.32
C HIS A 138 1.74 -4.68 17.10
N PHE A 139 2.05 -5.98 17.13
CA PHE A 139 3.07 -6.60 18.00
C PHE A 139 4.40 -5.82 18.01
N PRO A 140 4.76 -5.13 19.13
CA PRO A 140 5.89 -4.20 19.16
C PRO A 140 7.24 -4.84 18.83
N ALA A 141 7.44 -6.12 19.18
CA ALA A 141 8.69 -6.83 18.90
C ALA A 141 8.97 -6.97 17.40
N LEU A 142 7.92 -6.91 16.54
CA LEU A 142 8.06 -6.97 15.09
C LEU A 142 8.06 -5.58 14.44
N THR A 143 7.40 -4.60 15.05
CA THR A 143 7.19 -3.29 14.43
C THR A 143 8.19 -2.23 14.90
N GLN A 144 8.89 -2.48 16.01
CA GLN A 144 9.89 -1.56 16.53
C GLN A 144 11.04 -1.40 15.54
N GLY A 145 11.29 -0.17 15.12
CA GLY A 145 12.38 0.15 14.19
C GLY A 145 12.02 0.02 12.71
N VAL A 146 10.83 -0.50 12.37
CA VAL A 146 10.34 -0.54 10.99
C VAL A 146 10.11 0.88 10.46
N ILE A 147 10.68 1.17 9.31
CA ILE A 147 10.59 2.49 8.68
C ILE A 147 9.56 2.46 7.56
N LEU A 148 8.47 3.23 7.70
CA LEU A 148 7.61 3.58 6.58
C LEU A 148 8.05 4.95 6.04
N ALA A 149 8.29 5.05 4.75
CA ALA A 149 8.73 6.31 4.14
C ALA A 149 8.22 6.46 2.71
N PRO A 150 8.09 7.68 2.19
CA PRO A 150 7.87 7.89 0.76
C PRO A 150 9.01 7.29 -0.07
N ALA A 151 8.70 6.79 -1.26
CA ALA A 151 9.70 6.27 -2.19
C ALA A 151 10.68 7.37 -2.61
N GLY A 152 12.00 7.09 -2.57
CA GLY A 152 13.03 8.09 -2.86
C GLY A 152 13.03 8.62 -4.29
N LEU A 153 12.51 7.84 -5.25
CA LEU A 153 12.39 8.25 -6.65
C LEU A 153 11.12 9.08 -6.92
N GLY A 154 10.23 9.18 -5.95
CA GLY A 154 9.00 9.98 -6.02
C GLY A 154 8.06 9.50 -7.14
N ASP A 155 7.57 10.43 -7.93
CA ASP A 155 6.71 10.20 -9.09
C ASP A 155 7.47 9.59 -10.29
N ARG A 156 8.80 9.67 -10.30
CA ARG A 156 9.65 9.11 -11.37
C ARG A 156 9.99 7.63 -11.20
N VAL A 157 9.42 6.95 -10.21
CA VAL A 157 9.71 5.51 -9.97
C VAL A 157 9.40 4.65 -11.20
N GLY A 158 8.35 4.98 -11.97
CA GLY A 158 8.01 4.29 -13.20
C GLY A 158 9.06 4.43 -14.30
N ASP A 159 9.63 5.62 -14.47
CA ASP A 159 10.68 5.89 -15.47
C ASP A 159 11.95 5.08 -15.16
N TYR A 160 12.38 5.09 -13.90
CA TYR A 160 13.53 4.30 -13.46
C TYR A 160 13.30 2.79 -13.54
N ALA A 161 12.07 2.33 -13.24
CA ALA A 161 11.72 0.93 -13.40
C ALA A 161 11.78 0.49 -14.86
N ALA A 162 11.31 1.32 -15.80
CA ALA A 162 11.40 1.05 -17.22
C ALA A 162 12.86 1.01 -17.71
N LEU A 163 13.69 1.98 -17.28
CA LEU A 163 15.11 2.01 -17.61
C LEU A 163 15.87 0.79 -17.08
N ALA A 164 15.53 0.30 -15.89
CA ALA A 164 16.15 -0.89 -15.30
C ALA A 164 15.84 -2.20 -16.05
N LEU A 165 14.87 -2.18 -16.97
CA LEU A 165 14.55 -3.33 -17.84
C LEU A 165 15.28 -3.31 -19.17
N VAL A 166 16.00 -2.23 -19.51
CA VAL A 166 16.80 -2.13 -20.74
C VAL A 166 18.10 -2.88 -20.49
N PRO A 167 18.42 -3.93 -21.27
CA PRO A 167 19.70 -4.61 -21.14
C PRO A 167 20.85 -3.68 -21.56
N ASP A 168 22.00 -3.83 -20.93
CA ASP A 168 23.26 -3.14 -21.30
C ASP A 168 23.72 -3.50 -22.73
#